data_496d8714bf9a16fec29959384ab3d58b
#
_entry.id   496d8714bf9a16fec29959384ab3d58b
#
_cell.length_a   1.000
_cell.length_b   1.000
_cell.length_c   1.000
_cell.angle_alpha   90.00
_cell.angle_beta   90.00
_cell.angle_gamma   90.00
#
_symmetry.space_group_name_H-M   'P 1'
#
loop_
_entity.id
_entity.type
_entity.pdbx_description
1 polymer ?
#
loop_
_entity_poly.entity_id
_entity_poly.type
_entity_poly.pdbx_seq_one_letter_code
_entity_poly.pdbx_strand_id
1 'polypeptide(L)'
;MDKINKKSISPEKLTEGLCTTTSLKRLINGDTRQSFFLVERILQRLGISINKVTLLHNESDDALFIMREMICKMLVEKAYAKAEYILSEYEMVADLSSPLHLQYVLETRGVILSEGYGKHEEALWNFITRLLRLCLRDLR
;
A
#
# COMPACT_ATOMS: atom_id res chain seq x y z
N MET A 1 9.94 9.55 17.33
CA MET A 1 9.59 10.96 17.14
C MET A 1 10.65 11.78 16.42
N ASP A 2 11.91 11.59 16.70
CA ASP A 2 12.99 12.42 16.14
C ASP A 2 13.20 12.38 14.63
N LYS A 3 12.73 11.34 13.93
CA LYS A 3 12.98 11.21 12.49
C LYS A 3 11.94 11.92 11.59
N ILE A 4 10.73 12.17 12.10
CA ILE A 4 9.74 12.99 11.39
C ILE A 4 10.26 14.44 11.31
N ASN A 5 10.82 14.93 12.39
CA ASN A 5 11.38 16.28 12.45
C ASN A 5 12.66 16.46 11.63
N LYS A 6 13.48 15.41 11.45
CA LYS A 6 14.74 15.50 10.68
C LYS A 6 14.56 15.64 9.17
N LYS A 7 13.43 15.21 8.61
CA LYS A 7 13.17 15.31 7.17
C LYS A 7 12.23 16.45 6.76
N SER A 8 11.79 17.27 7.72
CA SER A 8 10.86 18.38 7.47
C SER A 8 9.60 18.00 6.65
N ILE A 9 9.17 16.75 6.79
CA ILE A 9 7.93 16.27 6.14
C ILE A 9 6.77 16.60 7.08
N SER A 10 5.81 17.40 6.58
CA SER A 10 4.62 17.69 7.37
C SER A 10 3.75 16.45 7.60
N PRO A 11 3.02 16.36 8.72
CA PRO A 11 2.09 15.25 8.96
C PRO A 11 1.08 15.06 7.83
N GLU A 12 0.61 16.14 7.22
CA GLU A 12 -0.33 16.13 6.11
C GLU A 12 0.27 15.44 4.87
N LYS A 13 1.50 15.78 4.51
CA LYS A 13 2.22 15.13 3.40
C LYS A 13 2.55 13.68 3.69
N LEU A 14 2.87 13.37 4.95
CA LEU A 14 3.19 12.01 5.35
C LEU A 14 1.98 11.08 5.25
N THR A 15 0.79 11.60 5.53
CA THR A 15 -0.46 10.82 5.55
C THR A 15 -1.26 10.89 4.25
N GLU A 16 -0.88 11.76 3.33
CA GLU A 16 -1.59 11.99 2.07
C GLU A 16 -1.84 10.67 1.30
N GLY A 17 -3.12 10.36 1.05
CA GLY A 17 -3.52 9.13 0.37
C GLY A 17 -3.32 7.83 1.15
N LEU A 18 -2.89 7.88 2.41
CA LEU A 18 -2.71 6.69 3.26
C LEU A 18 -3.72 6.65 4.40
N CYS A 19 -3.80 7.71 5.18
CA CYS A 19 -4.67 7.80 6.35
C CYS A 19 -4.91 9.27 6.73
N THR A 20 -5.72 9.50 7.77
CA THR A 20 -5.88 10.85 8.33
C THR A 20 -4.73 11.20 9.27
N THR A 21 -4.50 12.51 9.48
CA THR A 21 -3.53 12.98 10.48
C THR A 21 -3.90 12.54 11.90
N THR A 22 -5.20 12.40 12.18
CA THR A 22 -5.70 11.85 13.45
C THR A 22 -5.29 10.39 13.63
N SER A 23 -5.38 9.57 12.58
CA SER A 23 -4.93 8.17 12.59
C SER A 23 -3.42 8.09 12.81
N LEU A 24 -2.64 8.98 12.21
CA LEU A 24 -1.20 9.05 12.45
C LEU A 24 -0.89 9.37 13.93
N LYS A 25 -1.58 10.33 14.53
CA LYS A 25 -1.41 10.67 15.95
C LYS A 25 -1.72 9.49 16.86
N ARG A 26 -2.81 8.76 16.58
CA ARG A 26 -3.17 7.53 17.33
C ARG A 26 -2.12 6.45 17.19
N LEU A 27 -1.56 6.28 15.99
CA LEU A 27 -0.47 5.35 15.75
C LEU A 27 0.78 5.70 16.58
N ILE A 28 1.17 6.98 16.59
CA ILE A 28 2.33 7.47 17.35
C ILE A 28 2.13 7.29 18.86
N ASN A 29 0.91 7.51 19.35
CA ASN A 29 0.57 7.36 20.76
C ASN A 29 0.37 5.90 21.20
N GLY A 30 0.32 4.96 20.24
CA GLY A 30 0.04 3.54 20.53
C GLY A 30 -1.41 3.24 20.88
N ASP A 31 -2.33 4.18 20.63
CA ASP A 31 -3.74 4.08 21.01
C ASP A 31 -4.55 3.11 20.14
N THR A 32 -4.04 2.74 18.96
CA THR A 32 -4.71 1.83 18.04
C THR A 32 -3.72 0.90 17.36
N ARG A 33 -4.18 -0.35 17.12
CA ARG A 33 -3.48 -1.28 16.24
C ARG A 33 -3.77 -0.87 14.79
N GLN A 34 -2.74 -0.40 14.11
CA GLN A 34 -2.81 -0.09 12.68
C GLN A 34 -2.34 -1.30 11.87
N SER A 35 -2.81 -1.39 10.62
CA SER A 35 -2.33 -2.44 9.73
C SER A 35 -0.82 -2.29 9.50
N PHE A 36 -0.12 -3.41 9.45
CA PHE A 36 1.31 -3.45 9.13
C PHE A 36 1.60 -2.73 7.80
N PHE A 37 0.72 -2.88 6.82
CA PHE A 37 0.85 -2.24 5.52
C PHE A 37 0.85 -0.70 5.61
N LEU A 38 0.01 -0.11 6.47
CA LEU A 38 0.00 1.34 6.67
C LEU A 38 1.32 1.81 7.28
N VAL A 39 1.81 1.12 8.31
CA VAL A 39 3.08 1.44 8.97
C VAL A 39 4.24 1.33 7.98
N GLU A 40 4.27 0.28 7.18
CA GLU A 40 5.26 0.08 6.12
C GLU A 40 5.30 1.28 5.15
N ARG A 41 4.14 1.73 4.66
CA ARG A 41 4.06 2.87 3.74
C ARG A 41 4.50 4.19 4.37
N ILE A 42 4.18 4.42 5.64
CA ILE A 42 4.65 5.59 6.38
C ILE A 42 6.17 5.56 6.52
N LEU A 43 6.74 4.42 6.90
CA LEU A 43 8.19 4.25 7.02
C LEU A 43 8.91 4.45 5.68
N GLN A 44 8.36 3.94 4.58
CA GLN A 44 8.90 4.16 3.23
C GLN A 44 8.94 5.65 2.87
N ARG A 45 7.90 6.43 3.18
CA ARG A 45 7.89 7.88 2.97
C ARG A 45 8.95 8.60 3.80
N LEU A 46 9.24 8.10 4.98
CA LEU A 46 10.33 8.59 5.83
C LEU A 46 11.72 8.12 5.35
N GLY A 47 11.78 7.25 4.35
CA GLY A 47 13.03 6.66 3.86
C GLY A 47 13.66 5.69 4.87
N ILE A 48 12.84 5.07 5.71
CA ILE A 48 13.25 4.07 6.69
C ILE A 48 12.95 2.70 6.10
N SER A 49 13.97 1.84 6.00
CA SER A 49 13.77 0.44 5.60
C SER A 49 13.00 -0.31 6.69
N ILE A 50 11.99 -1.06 6.29
CA ILE A 50 11.21 -1.91 7.20
C ILE A 50 12.12 -2.93 7.94
N ASN A 51 13.19 -3.37 7.30
CA ASN A 51 14.13 -4.33 7.88
C ASN A 51 14.91 -3.77 9.09
N LYS A 52 14.88 -2.44 9.29
CA LYS A 52 15.52 -1.78 10.43
C LYS A 52 14.57 -1.56 11.61
N VAL A 53 13.32 -1.96 11.47
CA VAL A 53 12.27 -1.73 12.46
C VAL A 53 11.66 -3.07 12.84
N THR A 54 11.70 -3.41 14.12
CA THR A 54 10.96 -4.55 14.64
C THR A 54 9.52 -4.12 14.85
N LEU A 55 8.60 -4.73 14.11
CA LEU A 55 7.17 -4.51 14.21
C LEU A 55 6.48 -5.75 14.75
N LEU A 56 5.55 -5.54 15.68
CA LEU A 56 4.65 -6.58 16.14
C LEU A 56 3.40 -6.57 15.24
N HIS A 57 3.22 -7.62 14.49
CA HIS A 57 2.08 -7.80 13.60
C HIS A 57 1.51 -9.22 13.74
N ASN A 58 0.34 -9.44 13.22
CA ASN A 58 -0.32 -10.75 13.28
C ASN A 58 0.01 -11.60 12.05
N GLU A 59 -0.31 -12.89 12.11
CA GLU A 59 -0.05 -13.83 11.00
C GLU A 59 -0.72 -13.43 9.67
N SER A 60 -1.89 -12.81 9.73
CA SER A 60 -2.59 -12.33 8.54
C SER A 60 -1.83 -11.19 7.86
N ASP A 61 -1.30 -10.25 8.63
CA ASP A 61 -0.48 -9.15 8.10
C ASP A 61 0.83 -9.67 7.51
N ASP A 62 1.42 -10.73 8.11
CA ASP A 62 2.60 -11.42 7.58
C ASP A 62 2.32 -12.03 6.22
N ALA A 63 1.22 -12.78 6.10
CA ALA A 63 0.84 -13.43 4.85
C ALA A 63 0.65 -12.40 3.72
N LEU A 64 -0.06 -11.32 4.00
CA LEU A 64 -0.26 -10.23 3.03
C LEU A 64 1.05 -9.53 2.67
N PHE A 65 1.95 -9.32 3.61
CA PHE A 65 3.28 -8.78 3.36
C PHE A 65 4.09 -9.69 2.42
N ILE A 66 4.15 -10.98 2.73
CA ILE A 66 4.87 -11.97 1.90
C ILE A 66 4.31 -12.00 0.48
N MET A 67 2.98 -11.98 0.32
CA MET A 67 2.35 -11.93 -1.00
C MET A 67 2.77 -10.68 -1.80
N ARG A 68 2.83 -9.50 -1.16
CA ARG A 68 3.28 -8.27 -1.83
C ARG A 68 4.75 -8.36 -2.26
N GLU A 69 5.61 -8.91 -1.43
CA GLU A 69 7.02 -9.14 -1.78
C GLU A 69 7.16 -10.11 -2.96
N MET A 70 6.38 -11.19 -2.97
CA MET A 70 6.36 -12.14 -4.09
C MET A 70 5.85 -11.50 -5.38
N ILE A 71 4.79 -10.70 -5.33
CA ILE A 71 4.26 -9.96 -6.48
C ILE A 71 5.33 -9.01 -7.02
N CYS A 72 5.98 -8.24 -6.15
CA CYS A 72 7.05 -7.33 -6.54
C CYS A 72 8.19 -8.08 -7.26
N LYS A 73 8.62 -9.20 -6.72
CA LYS A 73 9.64 -10.05 -7.36
C LYS A 73 9.20 -10.52 -8.74
N MET A 74 7.95 -11.02 -8.87
CA MET A 74 7.42 -11.49 -10.16
C MET A 74 7.33 -10.35 -11.19
N LEU A 75 6.97 -9.13 -10.77
CA LEU A 75 6.95 -7.97 -11.66
C LEU A 75 8.36 -7.59 -12.15
N VAL A 76 9.35 -7.60 -11.27
CA VAL A 76 10.75 -7.34 -11.62
C VAL A 76 11.27 -8.40 -12.62
N GLU A 77 10.92 -9.66 -12.40
CA GLU A 77 11.26 -10.77 -13.27
C GLU A 77 10.40 -10.83 -14.56
N LYS A 78 9.46 -9.91 -14.74
CA LYS A 78 8.49 -9.86 -15.85
C LYS A 78 7.64 -11.13 -15.97
N ALA A 79 7.45 -11.85 -14.87
CA ALA A 79 6.60 -13.02 -14.76
C ALA A 79 5.14 -12.62 -14.46
N TYR A 80 4.53 -11.87 -15.37
CA TYR A 80 3.22 -11.21 -15.17
C TYR A 80 2.08 -12.18 -14.86
N ALA A 81 2.03 -13.33 -15.50
CA ALA A 81 1.00 -14.35 -15.22
C ALA A 81 1.09 -14.88 -13.78
N LYS A 82 2.31 -15.06 -13.26
CA LYS A 82 2.51 -15.45 -11.86
C LYS A 82 2.16 -14.32 -10.90
N ALA A 83 2.51 -13.08 -11.24
CA ALA A 83 2.13 -11.90 -10.46
C ALA A 83 0.61 -11.77 -10.38
N GLU A 84 -0.10 -11.95 -11.49
CA GLU A 84 -1.56 -11.91 -11.56
C GLU A 84 -2.20 -13.00 -10.70
N TYR A 85 -1.66 -14.21 -10.73
CA TYR A 85 -2.14 -15.31 -9.89
C TYR A 85 -2.02 -14.96 -8.40
N ILE A 86 -0.84 -14.51 -7.96
CA ILE A 86 -0.62 -14.15 -6.55
C ILE A 86 -1.48 -12.95 -6.15
N LEU A 87 -1.70 -11.99 -7.06
CA LEU A 87 -2.58 -10.85 -6.82
C LEU A 87 -4.03 -11.30 -6.60
N SER A 88 -4.50 -12.30 -7.33
CA SER A 88 -5.83 -12.89 -7.13
C SER A 88 -5.97 -13.55 -5.76
N GLU A 89 -4.94 -14.26 -5.31
CA GLU A 89 -4.89 -14.82 -3.95
C GLU A 89 -4.87 -13.71 -2.88
N TYR A 90 -4.13 -12.64 -3.12
CA TYR A 90 -4.11 -11.46 -2.25
C TYR A 90 -5.49 -10.83 -2.08
N GLU A 91 -6.24 -10.68 -3.18
CA GLU A 91 -7.60 -10.13 -3.17
C GLU A 91 -8.58 -10.98 -2.36
N MET A 92 -8.37 -12.30 -2.31
CA MET A 92 -9.23 -13.20 -1.53
C MET A 92 -8.99 -13.09 -0.02
N VAL A 93 -7.79 -12.69 0.39
CA VAL A 93 -7.39 -12.63 1.81
C VAL A 93 -7.47 -11.20 2.36
N ALA A 94 -7.13 -10.19 1.55
CA ALA A 94 -7.07 -8.81 1.97
C ALA A 94 -8.47 -8.21 2.18
N ASP A 95 -8.58 -7.34 3.18
CA ASP A 95 -9.79 -6.52 3.38
C ASP A 95 -9.81 -5.37 2.36
N LEU A 96 -10.53 -5.56 1.26
CA LEU A 96 -10.67 -4.56 0.20
C LEU A 96 -11.60 -3.38 0.58
N SER A 97 -12.25 -3.40 1.73
CA SER A 97 -12.88 -2.21 2.28
C SER A 97 -11.84 -1.19 2.77
N SER A 98 -10.64 -1.67 3.10
CA SER A 98 -9.48 -0.81 3.37
C SER A 98 -9.00 -0.15 2.08
N PRO A 99 -8.98 1.20 2.04
CA PRO A 99 -8.51 1.94 0.85
C PRO A 99 -7.09 1.58 0.43
N LEU A 100 -6.25 1.23 1.40
CA LEU A 100 -4.85 0.93 1.16
C LEU A 100 -4.67 -0.38 0.39
N HIS A 101 -5.37 -1.45 0.79
CA HIS A 101 -5.35 -2.72 0.07
C HIS A 101 -5.96 -2.60 -1.33
N LEU A 102 -7.08 -1.89 -1.42
CA LEU A 102 -7.73 -1.66 -2.70
C LEU A 102 -6.85 -0.86 -3.68
N GLN A 103 -6.18 0.19 -3.20
CA GLN A 103 -5.24 0.95 -4.02
C GLN A 103 -4.10 0.06 -4.53
N TYR A 104 -3.53 -0.75 -3.65
CA TYR A 104 -2.46 -1.68 -4.01
C TYR A 104 -2.91 -2.65 -5.12
N VAL A 105 -4.09 -3.23 -4.99
CA VAL A 105 -4.64 -4.16 -5.99
C VAL A 105 -4.85 -3.46 -7.33
N LEU A 106 -5.49 -2.29 -7.34
CA LEU A 106 -5.77 -1.55 -8.58
C LEU A 106 -4.47 -1.09 -9.27
N GLU A 107 -3.51 -0.61 -8.52
CA GLU A 107 -2.20 -0.19 -9.04
C GLU A 107 -1.44 -1.38 -9.64
N THR A 108 -1.34 -2.48 -8.91
CA THR A 108 -0.63 -3.68 -9.35
C THR A 108 -1.28 -4.29 -10.59
N ARG A 109 -2.61 -4.36 -10.61
CA ARG A 109 -3.36 -4.82 -11.80
C ARG A 109 -3.12 -3.92 -12.99
N GLY A 110 -3.12 -2.60 -12.80
CA GLY A 110 -2.79 -1.64 -13.86
C GLY A 110 -1.39 -1.88 -14.45
N VAL A 111 -0.39 -2.13 -13.61
CA VAL A 111 0.97 -2.46 -14.07
C VAL A 111 0.98 -3.76 -14.86
N ILE A 112 0.34 -4.82 -14.37
CA ILE A 112 0.27 -6.12 -15.09
C ILE A 112 -0.40 -5.96 -16.45
N LEU A 113 -1.51 -5.24 -16.53
CA LEU A 113 -2.24 -5.01 -17.77
C LEU A 113 -1.40 -4.20 -18.77
N SER A 114 -0.75 -3.14 -18.31
CA SER A 114 0.06 -2.27 -19.15
C SER A 114 1.34 -2.95 -19.63
N GLU A 115 2.16 -3.41 -18.68
CA GLU A 115 3.48 -3.94 -18.96
C GLU A 115 3.47 -5.39 -19.44
N GLY A 116 2.53 -6.19 -18.91
CA GLY A 116 2.45 -7.62 -19.24
C GLY A 116 1.66 -7.92 -20.50
N TYR A 117 0.55 -7.24 -20.70
CA TYR A 117 -0.41 -7.57 -21.76
C TYR A 117 -0.63 -6.45 -22.79
N GLY A 118 0.02 -5.29 -22.63
CA GLY A 118 -0.14 -4.15 -23.51
C GLY A 118 -1.55 -3.52 -23.50
N LYS A 119 -2.34 -3.79 -22.47
CA LYS A 119 -3.72 -3.32 -22.34
C LYS A 119 -3.77 -1.96 -21.63
N HIS A 120 -3.25 -0.95 -22.30
CA HIS A 120 -3.06 0.38 -21.72
C HIS A 120 -4.37 1.09 -21.34
N GLU A 121 -5.45 0.90 -22.10
CA GLU A 121 -6.75 1.50 -21.79
C GLU A 121 -7.36 0.92 -20.51
N GLU A 122 -7.33 -0.41 -20.35
CA GLU A 122 -7.81 -1.09 -19.14
C GLU A 122 -6.94 -0.72 -17.93
N ALA A 123 -5.62 -0.60 -18.12
CA ALA A 123 -4.69 -0.14 -17.09
C ALA A 123 -5.01 1.30 -16.64
N LEU A 124 -5.22 2.20 -17.59
CA LEU A 124 -5.60 3.58 -17.32
C LEU A 124 -6.89 3.66 -16.50
N TRP A 125 -7.88 2.81 -16.80
CA TRP A 125 -9.13 2.75 -16.04
C TRP A 125 -8.93 2.34 -14.58
N ASN A 126 -8.03 1.40 -14.31
CA ASN A 126 -7.66 1.03 -12.93
C ASN A 126 -6.99 2.19 -12.19
N PHE A 127 -6.09 2.94 -12.84
CA PHE A 127 -5.43 4.10 -12.24
C PHE A 127 -6.41 5.25 -11.99
N ILE A 128 -7.33 5.52 -12.91
CA ILE A 128 -8.38 6.53 -12.75
C ILE A 128 -9.31 6.16 -11.58
N THR A 129 -9.73 4.91 -11.47
CA THR A 129 -10.58 4.43 -10.38
C THR A 129 -9.89 4.61 -9.03
N ARG A 130 -8.58 4.35 -8.97
CA ARG A 130 -7.76 4.63 -7.78
C ARG A 130 -7.80 6.12 -7.41
N LEU A 131 -7.55 7.00 -8.36
CA LEU A 131 -7.52 8.45 -8.14
C LEU A 131 -8.88 8.98 -7.68
N LEU A 132 -9.96 8.58 -8.34
CA LEU A 132 -11.32 8.99 -7.96
C LEU A 132 -11.68 8.58 -6.53
N ARG A 133 -11.30 7.38 -6.10
CA ARG A 133 -11.55 6.93 -4.73
C ARG A 133 -10.73 7.69 -3.69
N LEU A 134 -9.54 8.14 -4.04
CA LEU A 134 -8.74 9.02 -3.19
C LEU A 134 -9.41 10.39 -3.04
N CYS A 135 -9.78 11.02 -4.16
CA CYS A 135 -10.42 12.34 -4.15
C CYS A 135 -11.77 12.36 -3.41
N LEU A 136 -12.59 11.30 -3.56
CA LEU A 136 -13.88 11.21 -2.88
C LEU A 136 -13.76 11.01 -1.37
N ARG A 137 -12.63 10.52 -0.90
CA ARG A 137 -12.36 10.34 0.53
C ARG A 137 -12.02 11.65 1.22
N ASP A 138 -11.32 12.54 0.52
CA ASP A 138 -10.93 13.85 1.05
C ASP A 138 -12.10 14.84 1.13
N LEU A 139 -13.25 14.50 0.50
CA LEU A 139 -14.48 15.31 0.53
C LEU A 139 -15.43 14.93 1.66
N ARG A 140 -15.08 14.00 2.56
CA ARG A 140 -15.83 13.60 3.75
C ARG A 140 -15.10 13.99 5.03
#